data_ac507bb805e480142494b9ae353e812f
#
_entry.id   ac507bb805e480142494b9ae353e812f
#
_cell.length_a   1.000
_cell.length_b   1.000
_cell.length_c   1.000
_cell.angle_alpha   90.00
_cell.angle_beta   90.00
_cell.angle_gamma   90.00
#
_symmetry.space_group_name_H-M   'P 1'
#
loop_
_entity.id
_entity.type
_entity.pdbx_description
1 polymer ?
#
loop_
_entity_poly.entity_id
_entity_poly.type
_entity_poly.pdbx_seq_one_letter_code
_entity_poly.pdbx_strand_id
1 'polypeptide(L)'
;FSKPQSSLSVQAKRLVAMRFLIYTGFQTSYFIGVIGTLTYADGASVVATSLAVLFMNVFVILGSFAGGAALDAWGPRRHFLLSIIGALATGTAIIAFGSATGVVLLGAVLLGFVMGFAQPIATSYPAYLIDDPVELKDINSAIDMFSNVSIIVGPMLGGFVAAAASSRAVFVLMMLSTVLAFVVGWGFRPQTSHVAGHADADSAEEGERAGQSSNPSASSRATFAASIKTVFTNSVLALLFCIIFLSNFG
;
A
#
# COMPACT_ATOMS: atom_id res chain seq x y z
N PHE A 1 -26.52 -13.07 -24.57
CA PHE A 1 -26.47 -11.61 -24.76
C PHE A 1 -25.62 -11.04 -23.64
N SER A 2 -24.33 -10.80 -23.90
CA SER A 2 -23.44 -10.09 -23.00
C SER A 2 -23.93 -8.64 -22.89
N LYS A 3 -24.30 -8.20 -21.68
CA LYS A 3 -24.46 -6.78 -21.38
C LYS A 3 -23.17 -6.05 -21.84
N PRO A 4 -23.28 -4.87 -22.47
CA PRO A 4 -22.11 -4.08 -22.80
C PRO A 4 -21.32 -3.85 -21.48
N GLN A 5 -20.01 -4.09 -21.55
CA GLN A 5 -19.09 -3.80 -20.43
C GLN A 5 -19.40 -2.38 -19.94
N SER A 6 -19.84 -2.28 -18.69
CA SER A 6 -20.11 -0.99 -18.07
C SER A 6 -18.80 -0.20 -18.10
N SER A 7 -18.80 0.94 -18.79
CA SER A 7 -17.64 1.81 -18.80
C SER A 7 -17.43 2.31 -17.36
N LEU A 8 -16.29 1.98 -16.78
CA LEU A 8 -15.91 2.45 -15.44
C LEU A 8 -16.19 3.96 -15.30
N SER A 9 -16.77 4.35 -14.18
CA SER A 9 -17.01 5.74 -13.85
C SER A 9 -15.72 6.57 -13.88
N VAL A 10 -15.83 7.87 -14.01
CA VAL A 10 -14.66 8.77 -14.01
C VAL A 10 -13.87 8.65 -12.70
N GLN A 11 -14.55 8.45 -11.58
CA GLN A 11 -13.91 8.27 -10.27
C GLN A 11 -13.15 6.94 -10.21
N ALA A 12 -13.72 5.86 -10.73
CA ALA A 12 -13.10 4.57 -10.85
C ALA A 12 -11.80 4.64 -11.67
N LYS A 13 -11.85 5.26 -12.84
CA LYS A 13 -10.67 5.45 -13.71
C LYS A 13 -9.56 6.25 -13.01
N ARG A 14 -9.93 7.29 -12.26
CA ARG A 14 -8.97 8.07 -11.46
C ARG A 14 -8.33 7.23 -10.37
N LEU A 15 -9.10 6.41 -9.66
CA LEU A 15 -8.58 5.54 -8.61
C LEU A 15 -7.58 4.52 -9.18
N VAL A 16 -7.93 3.86 -10.29
CA VAL A 16 -7.03 2.92 -10.98
C VAL A 16 -5.75 3.61 -11.43
N ALA A 17 -5.86 4.79 -12.07
CA ALA A 17 -4.69 5.55 -12.52
C ALA A 17 -3.81 6.02 -11.34
N MET A 18 -4.41 6.50 -10.26
CA MET A 18 -3.72 6.90 -9.04
C MET A 18 -2.95 5.71 -8.43
N ARG A 19 -3.62 4.55 -8.32
CA ARG A 19 -2.98 3.33 -7.82
C ARG A 19 -1.84 2.88 -8.70
N PHE A 20 -2.02 2.87 -10.02
CA PHE A 20 -0.98 2.52 -10.98
C PHE A 20 0.26 3.40 -10.82
N LEU A 21 0.09 4.72 -10.75
CA LEU A 21 1.19 5.67 -10.59
C LEU A 21 1.96 5.46 -9.28
N ILE A 22 1.25 5.38 -8.15
CA ILE A 22 1.87 5.16 -6.83
C ILE A 22 2.64 3.83 -6.83
N TYR A 23 2.00 2.77 -7.32
CA TYR A 23 2.59 1.43 -7.26
C TYR A 23 3.79 1.30 -8.20
N THR A 24 3.71 1.87 -9.41
CA THR A 24 4.85 1.94 -10.34
C THR A 24 6.04 2.66 -9.71
N GLY A 25 5.83 3.80 -9.05
CA GLY A 25 6.88 4.51 -8.33
C GLY A 25 7.51 3.68 -7.20
N PHE A 26 6.70 2.98 -6.41
CA PHE A 26 7.19 2.10 -5.36
C PHE A 26 7.97 0.90 -5.93
N GLN A 27 7.46 0.24 -6.97
CA GLN A 27 8.15 -0.90 -7.59
C GLN A 27 9.48 -0.49 -8.23
N THR A 28 9.52 0.68 -8.86
CA THR A 28 10.75 1.28 -9.37
C THR A 28 11.80 1.44 -8.27
N SER A 29 11.41 2.05 -7.16
CA SER A 29 12.30 2.31 -6.01
C SER A 29 12.70 1.04 -5.28
N TYR A 30 11.82 0.07 -5.17
CA TYR A 30 12.11 -1.21 -4.55
C TYR A 30 13.18 -1.99 -5.33
N PHE A 31 12.91 -2.29 -6.59
CA PHE A 31 13.79 -3.17 -7.36
C PHE A 31 15.08 -2.49 -7.77
N ILE A 32 15.02 -1.25 -8.24
CA ILE A 32 16.20 -0.58 -8.78
C ILE A 32 16.80 0.38 -7.75
N GLY A 33 15.98 1.15 -7.05
CA GLY A 33 16.46 2.10 -6.06
C GLY A 33 17.13 1.44 -4.86
N VAL A 34 16.53 0.41 -4.28
CA VAL A 34 17.08 -0.29 -3.09
C VAL A 34 17.93 -1.48 -3.51
N ILE A 35 17.35 -2.50 -4.14
CA ILE A 35 18.06 -3.75 -4.47
C ILE A 35 19.16 -3.46 -5.48
N GLY A 36 18.88 -2.73 -6.54
CA GLY A 36 19.86 -2.37 -7.56
C GLY A 36 21.04 -1.57 -7.00
N THR A 37 20.80 -0.59 -6.12
CA THR A 37 21.86 0.18 -5.48
C THR A 37 22.72 -0.70 -4.60
N LEU A 38 22.16 -1.51 -3.74
CA LEU A 38 22.93 -2.40 -2.87
C LEU A 38 23.74 -3.43 -3.65
N THR A 39 23.15 -4.02 -4.68
CA THR A 39 23.79 -5.12 -5.42
C THR A 39 24.88 -4.60 -6.38
N TYR A 40 24.60 -3.51 -7.10
CA TYR A 40 25.44 -3.09 -8.23
C TYR A 40 26.27 -1.82 -7.97
N ALA A 41 25.73 -0.86 -7.23
CA ALA A 41 26.42 0.40 -6.99
C ALA A 41 27.34 0.33 -5.76
N ASP A 42 26.86 -0.25 -4.67
CA ASP A 42 27.60 -0.30 -3.40
C ASP A 42 28.42 -1.58 -3.24
N GLY A 43 28.19 -2.61 -4.09
CA GLY A 43 28.83 -3.92 -3.96
C GLY A 43 28.55 -4.56 -2.60
N ALA A 44 27.37 -4.29 -2.03
CA ALA A 44 27.00 -4.78 -0.73
C ALA A 44 26.95 -6.32 -0.71
N SER A 45 27.20 -6.91 0.45
CA SER A 45 27.12 -8.36 0.61
C SER A 45 25.69 -8.85 0.33
N VAL A 46 25.57 -10.09 -0.16
CA VAL A 46 24.29 -10.76 -0.34
C VAL A 46 23.45 -10.70 0.93
N VAL A 47 24.09 -10.82 2.11
CA VAL A 47 23.41 -10.71 3.41
C VAL A 47 22.77 -9.32 3.59
N ALA A 48 23.47 -8.23 3.26
CA ALA A 48 22.92 -6.88 3.38
C ALA A 48 21.73 -6.66 2.47
N THR A 49 21.80 -7.14 1.21
CA THR A 49 20.67 -7.07 0.27
C THR A 49 19.49 -7.89 0.76
N SER A 50 19.73 -9.12 1.26
CA SER A 50 18.67 -9.96 1.81
C SER A 50 18.01 -9.35 3.06
N LEU A 51 18.80 -8.72 3.94
CA LEU A 51 18.27 -8.00 5.09
C LEU A 51 17.44 -6.78 4.68
N ALA A 52 17.85 -6.05 3.64
CA ALA A 52 17.06 -4.93 3.10
C ALA A 52 15.68 -5.41 2.63
N VAL A 53 15.63 -6.52 1.87
CA VAL A 53 14.38 -7.11 1.39
C VAL A 53 13.53 -7.60 2.56
N LEU A 54 14.13 -8.29 3.52
CA LEU A 54 13.43 -8.78 4.71
C LEU A 54 12.80 -7.64 5.51
N PHE A 55 13.60 -6.64 5.88
CA PHE A 55 13.11 -5.49 6.64
C PHE A 55 12.05 -4.72 5.88
N MET A 56 12.26 -4.49 4.58
CA MET A 56 11.26 -3.82 3.77
C MET A 56 9.92 -4.56 3.82
N ASN A 57 9.88 -5.88 3.63
CA ASN A 57 8.63 -6.65 3.68
C ASN A 57 7.99 -6.66 5.06
N VAL A 58 8.77 -6.76 6.14
CA VAL A 58 8.27 -6.64 7.51
C VAL A 58 7.61 -5.27 7.71
N PHE A 59 8.26 -4.20 7.24
CA PHE A 59 7.73 -2.85 7.38
C PHE A 59 6.55 -2.55 6.43
N VAL A 60 6.42 -3.24 5.29
CA VAL A 60 5.19 -3.23 4.48
C VAL A 60 4.01 -3.76 5.29
N ILE A 61 4.19 -4.86 6.00
CA ILE A 61 3.13 -5.42 6.85
C ILE A 61 2.75 -4.43 7.96
N LEU A 62 3.73 -3.90 8.69
CA LEU A 62 3.49 -2.92 9.76
C LEU A 62 2.83 -1.64 9.22
N GLY A 63 3.29 -1.17 8.07
CA GLY A 63 2.70 -0.03 7.38
C GLY A 63 1.26 -0.28 6.96
N SER A 64 0.93 -1.49 6.47
CA SER A 64 -0.45 -1.84 6.07
C SER A 64 -1.41 -1.79 7.25
N PHE A 65 -1.01 -2.27 8.41
CA PHE A 65 -1.82 -2.14 9.62
C PHE A 65 -1.99 -0.68 10.06
N ALA A 66 -0.89 0.09 10.05
CA ALA A 66 -0.95 1.51 10.39
C ALA A 66 -1.82 2.28 9.39
N GLY A 67 -1.74 1.95 8.10
CA GLY A 67 -2.54 2.54 7.02
C GLY A 67 -4.03 2.24 7.17
N GLY A 68 -4.41 1.00 7.50
CA GLY A 68 -5.78 0.62 7.79
C GLY A 68 -6.33 1.41 8.97
N ALA A 69 -5.63 1.40 10.12
CA ALA A 69 -6.03 2.15 11.31
C ALA A 69 -6.11 3.68 11.05
N ALA A 70 -5.21 4.22 10.23
CA ALA A 70 -5.23 5.62 9.86
C ALA A 70 -6.42 5.95 8.94
N LEU A 71 -6.77 5.06 8.01
CA LEU A 71 -7.94 5.20 7.17
C LEU A 71 -9.22 5.23 7.99
N ASP A 72 -9.37 4.31 8.94
CA ASP A 72 -10.54 4.22 9.82
C ASP A 72 -10.66 5.46 10.72
N ALA A 73 -9.53 5.92 11.27
CA ALA A 73 -9.54 7.05 12.20
C ALA A 73 -9.71 8.42 11.51
N TRP A 74 -9.15 8.61 10.32
CA TRP A 74 -9.03 9.92 9.67
C TRP A 74 -9.75 10.05 8.34
N GLY A 75 -10.23 8.94 7.82
CA GLY A 75 -10.91 8.84 6.54
C GLY A 75 -9.97 8.90 5.32
N PRO A 76 -10.51 8.59 4.12
CA PRO A 76 -9.69 8.36 2.92
C PRO A 76 -8.91 9.59 2.45
N ARG A 77 -9.45 10.80 2.61
CA ARG A 77 -8.77 12.01 2.16
C ARG A 77 -7.50 12.32 2.96
N ARG A 78 -7.57 12.24 4.29
CA ARG A 78 -6.40 12.49 5.16
C ARG A 78 -5.38 11.38 5.02
N HIS A 79 -5.83 10.13 4.98
CA HIS A 79 -4.98 8.98 4.73
C HIS A 79 -4.22 9.12 3.40
N PHE A 80 -4.89 9.53 2.30
CA PHE A 80 -4.25 9.77 1.01
C PHE A 80 -3.16 10.84 1.10
N LEU A 81 -3.46 11.99 1.70
CA LEU A 81 -2.47 13.06 1.89
C LEU A 81 -1.24 12.60 2.67
N LEU A 82 -1.44 11.84 3.75
CA LEU A 82 -0.33 11.30 4.54
C LEU A 82 0.50 10.29 3.77
N SER A 83 -0.13 9.44 2.95
CA SER A 83 0.58 8.51 2.06
C SER A 83 1.47 9.25 1.06
N ILE A 84 0.96 10.32 0.45
CA ILE A 84 1.73 11.16 -0.47
C ILE A 84 2.91 11.85 0.24
N ILE A 85 2.64 12.50 1.38
CA ILE A 85 3.67 13.18 2.18
C ILE A 85 4.74 12.17 2.63
N GLY A 86 4.34 11.01 3.11
CA GLY A 86 5.26 9.95 3.51
C GLY A 86 6.16 9.47 2.36
N ALA A 87 5.60 9.25 1.17
CA ALA A 87 6.36 8.85 0.00
C ALA A 87 7.36 9.94 -0.45
N LEU A 88 6.93 11.19 -0.49
CA LEU A 88 7.81 12.32 -0.84
C LEU A 88 8.91 12.52 0.20
N ALA A 89 8.59 12.46 1.49
CA ALA A 89 9.56 12.58 2.58
C ALA A 89 10.60 11.45 2.52
N THR A 90 10.17 10.20 2.27
CA THR A 90 11.07 9.06 2.14
C THR A 90 12.01 9.24 0.94
N GLY A 91 11.49 9.58 -0.23
CA GLY A 91 12.31 9.84 -1.42
C GLY A 91 13.32 10.96 -1.20
N THR A 92 12.88 12.06 -0.59
CA THR A 92 13.75 13.20 -0.26
C THR A 92 14.85 12.80 0.73
N ALA A 93 14.51 12.05 1.77
CA ALA A 93 15.46 11.59 2.77
C ALA A 93 16.56 10.71 2.14
N ILE A 94 16.18 9.74 1.29
CA ILE A 94 17.15 8.87 0.62
C ILE A 94 18.06 9.66 -0.30
N ILE A 95 17.54 10.63 -1.05
CA ILE A 95 18.33 11.48 -1.94
C ILE A 95 19.28 12.36 -1.13
N ALA A 96 18.82 12.95 -0.04
CA ALA A 96 19.57 13.90 0.77
C ALA A 96 20.71 13.23 1.56
N PHE A 97 20.47 12.07 2.15
CA PHE A 97 21.43 11.40 3.03
C PHE A 97 22.45 10.52 2.30
N GLY A 98 22.28 10.30 1.00
CA GLY A 98 23.27 9.66 0.17
C GLY A 98 23.12 8.15 -0.01
N SER A 99 24.17 7.51 -0.58
CA SER A 99 24.17 6.11 -1.02
C SER A 99 24.91 5.16 -0.08
N ALA A 100 25.31 5.59 1.11
CA ALA A 100 25.95 4.67 2.05
C ALA A 100 25.00 3.51 2.37
N THR A 101 25.53 2.28 2.40
CA THR A 101 24.73 1.04 2.62
C THR A 101 23.77 1.15 3.80
N GLY A 102 24.18 1.76 4.91
CA GLY A 102 23.33 1.97 6.08
C GLY A 102 22.14 2.91 5.81
N VAL A 103 22.34 3.93 4.97
CA VAL A 103 21.27 4.85 4.56
C VAL A 103 20.27 4.16 3.65
N VAL A 104 20.76 3.33 2.72
CA VAL A 104 19.89 2.56 1.81
C VAL A 104 19.08 1.53 2.59
N LEU A 105 19.66 0.88 3.60
CA LEU A 105 18.93 -0.03 4.50
C LEU A 105 17.82 0.70 5.28
N LEU A 106 18.12 1.87 5.84
CA LEU A 106 17.11 2.70 6.51
C LEU A 106 16.05 3.17 5.52
N GLY A 107 16.46 3.54 4.30
CA GLY A 107 15.57 3.89 3.21
C GLY A 107 14.63 2.74 2.84
N ALA A 108 15.11 1.50 2.83
CA ALA A 108 14.29 0.31 2.59
C ALA A 108 13.19 0.13 3.65
N VAL A 109 13.54 0.35 4.93
CA VAL A 109 12.58 0.32 6.04
C VAL A 109 11.48 1.38 5.86
N LEU A 110 11.88 2.62 5.61
CA LEU A 110 10.94 3.73 5.40
C LEU A 110 10.07 3.51 4.16
N LEU A 111 10.68 3.07 3.05
CA LEU A 111 9.98 2.76 1.81
C LEU A 111 8.96 1.64 2.02
N GLY A 112 9.35 0.56 2.71
CA GLY A 112 8.45 -0.54 3.05
C GLY A 112 7.27 -0.07 3.88
N PHE A 113 7.51 0.72 4.93
CA PHE A 113 6.45 1.26 5.78
C PHE A 113 5.47 2.12 4.98
N VAL A 114 5.96 3.06 4.17
CA VAL A 114 5.10 3.96 3.38
C VAL A 114 4.36 3.21 2.27
N MET A 115 4.99 2.23 1.64
CA MET A 115 4.34 1.35 0.66
C MET A 115 3.18 0.58 1.30
N GLY A 116 3.40 0.00 2.48
CA GLY A 116 2.34 -0.66 3.25
C GLY A 116 1.26 0.31 3.69
N PHE A 117 1.64 1.48 4.22
CA PHE A 117 0.70 2.52 4.64
C PHE A 117 -0.22 2.97 3.51
N ALA A 118 0.27 3.01 2.26
CA ALA A 118 -0.53 3.35 1.08
C ALA A 118 -1.38 2.17 0.54
N GLN A 119 -1.27 0.97 1.10
CA GLN A 119 -2.00 -0.23 0.61
C GLN A 119 -3.52 -0.08 0.62
N PRO A 120 -4.17 0.55 1.63
CA PRO A 120 -5.62 0.76 1.64
C PRO A 120 -6.16 1.53 0.43
N ILE A 121 -5.32 2.30 -0.29
CA ILE A 121 -5.71 2.96 -1.55
C ILE A 121 -6.17 1.93 -2.60
N ALA A 122 -5.59 0.74 -2.60
CA ALA A 122 -6.01 -0.32 -3.52
C ALA A 122 -7.14 -1.18 -2.96
N THR A 123 -7.10 -1.50 -1.66
CA THR A 123 -7.96 -2.52 -1.08
C THR A 123 -9.26 -1.97 -0.51
N SER A 124 -9.23 -0.77 0.04
CA SER A 124 -10.36 -0.22 0.79
C SER A 124 -11.04 0.96 0.10
N TYR A 125 -10.30 1.81 -0.63
CA TYR A 125 -10.89 2.98 -1.28
C TYR A 125 -11.99 2.67 -2.30
N PRO A 126 -11.95 1.57 -3.09
CA PRO A 126 -13.07 1.23 -3.97
C PRO A 126 -14.42 1.23 -3.25
N ALA A 127 -14.48 0.67 -2.04
CA ALA A 127 -15.70 0.58 -1.24
C ALA A 127 -16.21 1.95 -0.74
N TYR A 128 -15.33 2.97 -0.59
CA TYR A 128 -15.74 4.34 -0.23
C TYR A 128 -16.25 5.17 -1.41
N LEU A 129 -16.13 4.66 -2.63
CA LEU A 129 -16.41 5.41 -3.85
C LEU A 129 -17.58 4.89 -4.63
N ILE A 130 -17.90 3.61 -4.50
CA ILE A 130 -18.76 2.88 -5.40
C ILE A 130 -19.71 2.01 -4.61
N ASP A 131 -20.99 2.31 -4.82
CA ASP A 131 -22.09 1.57 -4.18
C ASP A 131 -22.54 0.37 -5.03
N ASP A 132 -22.29 0.38 -6.36
CA ASP A 132 -22.68 -0.71 -7.25
C ASP A 132 -21.71 -1.90 -7.12
N PRO A 133 -22.18 -3.08 -6.65
CA PRO A 133 -21.33 -4.26 -6.52
C PRO A 133 -20.69 -4.74 -7.83
N VAL A 134 -21.33 -4.48 -8.98
CA VAL A 134 -20.81 -4.86 -10.29
C VAL A 134 -19.64 -3.96 -10.67
N GLU A 135 -19.81 -2.65 -10.53
CA GLU A 135 -18.72 -1.69 -10.78
C GLU A 135 -17.57 -1.89 -9.79
N LEU A 136 -17.85 -2.20 -8.51
CA LEU A 136 -16.83 -2.48 -7.50
C LEU A 136 -15.97 -3.70 -7.88
N LYS A 137 -16.57 -4.76 -8.41
CA LYS A 137 -15.85 -5.93 -8.92
C LYS A 137 -14.95 -5.57 -10.11
N ASP A 138 -15.48 -4.78 -11.05
CA ASP A 138 -14.74 -4.37 -12.24
C ASP A 138 -13.54 -3.49 -11.88
N ILE A 139 -13.69 -2.59 -10.91
CA ILE A 139 -12.61 -1.75 -10.40
C ILE A 139 -11.53 -2.58 -9.69
N ASN A 140 -11.91 -3.48 -8.81
CA ASN A 140 -10.94 -4.34 -8.12
C ASN A 140 -10.12 -5.14 -9.13
N SER A 141 -10.79 -5.70 -10.16
CA SER A 141 -10.11 -6.42 -11.25
C SER A 141 -9.16 -5.51 -12.03
N ALA A 142 -9.55 -4.26 -12.30
CA ALA A 142 -8.69 -3.29 -12.98
C ALA A 142 -7.49 -2.88 -12.10
N ILE A 143 -7.70 -2.65 -10.80
CA ILE A 143 -6.62 -2.34 -9.84
C ILE A 143 -5.60 -3.48 -9.80
N ASP A 144 -6.04 -4.73 -9.74
CA ASP A 144 -5.16 -5.90 -9.71
C ASP A 144 -4.37 -6.01 -11.01
N MET A 145 -5.04 -5.86 -12.16
CA MET A 145 -4.39 -5.89 -13.46
C MET A 145 -3.30 -4.81 -13.57
N PHE A 146 -3.61 -3.56 -13.24
CA PHE A 146 -2.66 -2.46 -13.32
C PHE A 146 -1.56 -2.55 -12.24
N SER A 147 -1.83 -3.16 -11.09
CA SER A 147 -0.80 -3.47 -10.09
C SER A 147 0.20 -4.48 -10.65
N ASN A 148 -0.25 -5.53 -11.32
CA ASN A 148 0.63 -6.50 -11.99
C ASN A 148 1.43 -5.87 -13.13
N VAL A 149 0.83 -4.98 -13.92
CA VAL A 149 1.56 -4.21 -14.94
C VAL A 149 2.65 -3.34 -14.31
N SER A 150 2.38 -2.74 -13.15
CA SER A 150 3.36 -1.91 -12.43
C SER A 150 4.59 -2.70 -11.96
N ILE A 151 4.43 -3.99 -11.62
CA ILE A 151 5.55 -4.87 -11.24
C ILE A 151 6.53 -5.05 -12.40
N ILE A 152 6.05 -4.99 -13.64
CA ILE A 152 6.89 -5.10 -14.84
C ILE A 152 7.41 -3.71 -15.26
N VAL A 153 6.53 -2.75 -15.38
CA VAL A 153 6.83 -1.40 -15.86
C VAL A 153 7.74 -0.64 -14.90
N GLY A 154 7.53 -0.80 -13.59
CA GLY A 154 8.33 -0.13 -12.56
C GLY A 154 9.83 -0.40 -12.69
N PRO A 155 10.28 -1.66 -12.60
CA PRO A 155 11.70 -2.00 -12.78
C PRO A 155 12.26 -1.59 -14.14
N MET A 156 11.48 -1.72 -15.24
CA MET A 156 11.90 -1.25 -16.56
C MET A 156 12.22 0.23 -16.56
N LEU A 157 11.28 1.07 -16.11
CA LEU A 157 11.49 2.53 -16.02
C LEU A 157 12.65 2.86 -15.09
N GLY A 158 12.73 2.19 -13.95
CA GLY A 158 13.85 2.36 -13.01
C GLY A 158 15.19 2.01 -13.62
N GLY A 159 15.29 0.91 -14.35
CA GLY A 159 16.49 0.50 -15.06
C GLY A 159 16.94 1.52 -16.10
N PHE A 160 16.02 2.04 -16.90
CA PHE A 160 16.32 3.13 -17.86
C PHE A 160 16.83 4.38 -17.17
N VAL A 161 16.17 4.82 -16.08
CA VAL A 161 16.57 6.01 -15.34
C VAL A 161 17.92 5.80 -14.66
N ALA A 162 18.15 4.64 -14.05
CA ALA A 162 19.43 4.33 -13.42
C ALA A 162 20.58 4.29 -14.43
N ALA A 163 20.36 3.73 -15.62
CA ALA A 163 21.35 3.67 -16.69
C ALA A 163 21.63 5.05 -17.31
N ALA A 164 20.60 5.89 -17.46
CA ALA A 164 20.73 7.20 -18.07
C ALA A 164 21.30 8.27 -17.13
N ALA A 165 21.11 8.13 -15.82
CA ALA A 165 21.51 9.13 -14.83
C ALA A 165 22.21 8.50 -13.62
N SER A 166 21.46 7.90 -12.69
CA SER A 166 21.99 7.22 -11.50
C SER A 166 20.90 6.45 -10.77
N SER A 167 21.30 5.54 -9.87
CA SER A 167 20.35 4.86 -8.96
C SER A 167 19.54 5.83 -8.09
N ARG A 168 20.12 7.00 -7.74
CA ARG A 168 19.40 8.04 -6.97
C ARG A 168 18.27 8.70 -7.78
N ALA A 169 18.44 8.85 -9.09
CA ALA A 169 17.41 9.42 -9.96
C ALA A 169 16.12 8.56 -9.98
N VAL A 170 16.22 7.30 -9.60
CA VAL A 170 15.07 6.39 -9.46
C VAL A 170 14.11 6.88 -8.37
N PHE A 171 14.63 7.42 -7.26
CA PHE A 171 13.78 7.99 -6.21
C PHE A 171 13.12 9.31 -6.65
N VAL A 172 13.75 10.07 -7.54
CA VAL A 172 13.13 11.23 -8.18
C VAL A 172 11.95 10.78 -9.05
N LEU A 173 12.10 9.68 -9.80
CA LEU A 173 10.99 9.12 -10.57
C LEU A 173 9.82 8.68 -9.67
N MET A 174 10.10 8.07 -8.51
CA MET A 174 9.07 7.74 -7.52
C MET A 174 8.34 9.00 -7.03
N MET A 175 9.09 10.05 -6.71
CA MET A 175 8.50 11.31 -6.25
C MET A 175 7.62 11.94 -7.34
N LEU A 176 8.08 11.95 -8.60
CA LEU A 176 7.29 12.43 -9.74
C LEU A 176 6.00 11.61 -9.92
N SER A 177 6.09 10.28 -9.88
CA SER A 177 4.92 9.39 -9.94
C SER A 177 3.94 9.67 -8.79
N THR A 178 4.46 9.93 -7.59
CA THR A 178 3.67 10.27 -6.41
C THR A 178 2.96 11.63 -6.57
N VAL A 179 3.65 12.64 -7.11
CA VAL A 179 3.06 13.95 -7.40
C VAL A 179 1.99 13.84 -8.48
N LEU A 180 2.22 13.07 -9.54
CA LEU A 180 1.22 12.81 -10.57
C LEU A 180 0.00 12.09 -9.99
N ALA A 181 0.21 11.11 -9.12
CA ALA A 181 -0.89 10.43 -8.42
C ALA A 181 -1.69 11.40 -7.54
N PHE A 182 -1.02 12.34 -6.88
CA PHE A 182 -1.66 13.39 -6.11
C PHE A 182 -2.54 14.29 -7.00
N VAL A 183 -2.03 14.72 -8.15
CA VAL A 183 -2.80 15.54 -9.10
C VAL A 183 -4.04 14.80 -9.60
N VAL A 184 -3.89 13.51 -9.97
CA VAL A 184 -5.02 12.66 -10.40
C VAL A 184 -6.02 12.46 -9.28
N GLY A 185 -5.55 12.25 -8.04
CA GLY A 185 -6.35 12.02 -6.84
C GLY A 185 -6.96 13.28 -6.22
N TRP A 186 -6.54 14.49 -6.63
CA TRP A 186 -7.01 15.73 -6.02
C TRP A 186 -8.53 15.92 -6.11
N GLY A 187 -9.14 15.45 -7.19
CA GLY A 187 -10.59 15.52 -7.40
C GLY A 187 -11.40 14.39 -6.75
N PHE A 188 -10.78 13.62 -5.87
CA PHE A 188 -11.37 12.50 -5.18
C PHE A 188 -12.39 12.97 -4.13
N ARG A 189 -13.64 12.56 -4.26
CA ARG A 189 -14.72 12.87 -3.32
C ARG A 189 -15.28 11.57 -2.77
N PRO A 190 -14.83 11.13 -1.59
CA PRO A 190 -15.41 9.95 -0.93
C PRO A 190 -16.87 10.24 -0.57
N GLN A 191 -17.74 9.26 -0.82
CA GLN A 191 -19.12 9.31 -0.34
C GLN A 191 -19.11 9.03 1.16
N THR A 192 -19.68 9.94 1.92
CA THR A 192 -19.70 9.87 3.40
C THR A 192 -20.77 8.92 3.94
N SER A 193 -21.61 8.35 3.07
CA SER A 193 -22.76 7.52 3.46
C SER A 193 -22.39 6.16 4.06
N HIS A 194 -21.24 5.59 3.73
CA HIS A 194 -20.85 4.27 4.26
C HIS A 194 -20.28 4.28 5.69
N VAL A 195 -19.76 5.40 6.17
CA VAL A 195 -19.22 5.48 7.54
C VAL A 195 -20.34 5.42 8.58
N ALA A 196 -21.53 5.93 8.25
CA ALA A 196 -22.69 5.87 9.13
C ALA A 196 -23.35 4.46 9.19
N GLY A 197 -23.37 3.73 8.09
CA GLY A 197 -24.04 2.44 8.01
C GLY A 197 -23.34 1.30 8.77
N HIS A 198 -22.02 1.33 8.91
CA HIS A 198 -21.31 0.34 9.73
C HIS A 198 -21.43 0.63 11.23
N ALA A 199 -21.50 1.92 11.62
CA ALA A 199 -21.74 2.27 13.02
C ALA A 199 -23.17 1.86 13.48
N ASP A 200 -24.16 1.96 12.59
CA ASP A 200 -25.54 1.59 12.90
C ASP A 200 -25.79 0.06 12.83
N ALA A 201 -25.08 -0.67 11.97
CA ALA A 201 -25.18 -2.13 11.87
C ALA A 201 -24.56 -2.82 13.10
N ASP A 202 -23.36 -2.36 13.52
CA ASP A 202 -22.72 -2.86 14.76
C ASP A 202 -23.55 -2.48 16.01
N SER A 203 -24.25 -1.34 16.00
CA SER A 203 -25.12 -0.92 17.08
C SER A 203 -26.42 -1.74 17.17
N ALA A 204 -26.89 -2.31 16.07
CA ALA A 204 -28.09 -3.12 16.05
C ALA A 204 -27.86 -4.56 16.55
N GLU A 205 -26.67 -5.13 16.33
CA GLU A 205 -26.28 -6.44 16.90
C GLU A 205 -25.84 -6.33 18.37
N GLU A 206 -25.30 -5.19 18.81
CA GLU A 206 -24.94 -4.97 20.22
C GLU A 206 -26.12 -4.64 21.13
N GLY A 207 -27.25 -4.24 20.59
CA GLY A 207 -28.48 -3.97 21.37
C GLY A 207 -29.03 -5.18 22.15
N GLU A 208 -28.60 -6.38 21.83
CA GLU A 208 -28.99 -7.63 22.53
C GLU A 208 -28.00 -8.09 23.60
N ARG A 209 -26.84 -7.41 23.73
CA ARG A 209 -25.79 -7.70 24.74
C ARG A 209 -25.43 -6.51 25.63
N ALA A 210 -26.40 -5.69 25.96
CA ALA A 210 -26.19 -4.52 26.82
C ALA A 210 -25.80 -4.91 28.24
N GLY A 211 -24.57 -4.59 28.62
CA GLY A 211 -24.14 -4.72 30.02
C GLY A 211 -22.68 -4.43 30.33
N GLN A 212 -21.85 -3.96 29.40
CA GLN A 212 -20.48 -3.55 29.81
C GLN A 212 -19.96 -2.37 29.00
N SER A 213 -19.79 -1.27 29.70
CA SER A 213 -19.09 -0.04 29.29
C SER A 213 -17.66 -0.38 28.88
N SER A 214 -17.31 -0.26 27.60
CA SER A 214 -15.96 -0.41 27.10
C SER A 214 -15.52 0.76 26.25
N ASN A 215 -14.36 1.30 26.58
CA ASN A 215 -13.64 2.41 25.97
C ASN A 215 -13.30 2.06 24.49
N PRO A 216 -13.65 2.85 23.47
CA PRO A 216 -13.51 2.51 22.06
C PRO A 216 -12.06 2.26 21.61
N SER A 217 -11.07 2.82 22.30
CA SER A 217 -9.66 2.58 21.99
C SER A 217 -9.12 1.24 22.48
N ALA A 218 -9.78 0.60 23.45
CA ALA A 218 -9.40 -0.71 23.95
C ALA A 218 -9.97 -1.86 23.08
N SER A 219 -11.15 -1.63 22.47
CA SER A 219 -11.82 -2.60 21.59
C SER A 219 -11.01 -2.89 20.33
N SER A 220 -10.48 -1.87 19.65
CA SER A 220 -9.69 -2.04 18.43
C SER A 220 -8.41 -2.86 18.65
N ARG A 221 -7.71 -2.65 19.79
CA ARG A 221 -6.51 -3.44 20.14
C ARG A 221 -6.82 -4.89 20.50
N ALA A 222 -7.94 -5.10 21.17
CA ALA A 222 -8.39 -6.45 21.55
C ALA A 222 -8.79 -7.26 20.29
N THR A 223 -9.47 -6.62 19.35
CA THR A 223 -9.86 -7.24 18.07
C THR A 223 -8.64 -7.62 17.22
N PHE A 224 -7.62 -6.76 17.18
CA PHE A 224 -6.37 -7.03 16.46
C PHE A 224 -5.61 -8.23 17.04
N ALA A 225 -5.42 -8.27 18.37
CA ALA A 225 -4.77 -9.38 19.02
C ALA A 225 -5.56 -10.70 18.87
N ALA A 226 -6.89 -10.63 18.90
CA ALA A 226 -7.76 -11.77 18.65
C ALA A 226 -7.65 -12.27 17.21
N SER A 227 -7.60 -11.37 16.22
CA SER A 227 -7.42 -11.73 14.80
C SER A 227 -6.09 -12.42 14.54
N ILE A 228 -4.98 -11.89 15.09
CA ILE A 228 -3.67 -12.55 15.00
C ILE A 228 -3.72 -13.93 15.64
N LYS A 229 -4.26 -14.04 16.85
CA LYS A 229 -4.40 -15.32 17.54
C LYS A 229 -5.21 -16.31 16.70
N THR A 230 -6.30 -15.88 16.08
CA THR A 230 -7.14 -16.72 15.22
C THR A 230 -6.37 -17.25 14.00
N VAL A 231 -5.57 -16.40 13.34
CA VAL A 231 -4.73 -16.80 12.20
C VAL A 231 -3.73 -17.89 12.61
N PHE A 232 -3.03 -17.71 13.73
CA PHE A 232 -2.02 -18.69 14.18
C PHE A 232 -2.63 -19.92 14.88
N THR A 233 -3.86 -19.85 15.36
CA THR A 233 -4.54 -21.00 16.00
C THR A 233 -5.26 -21.86 14.96
N ASN A 234 -5.63 -21.27 13.79
CA ASN A 234 -6.25 -22.03 12.71
C ASN A 234 -5.17 -22.59 11.78
N SER A 235 -4.99 -23.91 11.84
CA SER A 235 -3.95 -24.62 11.03
C SER A 235 -4.04 -24.34 9.54
N VAL A 236 -5.24 -24.15 8.99
CA VAL A 236 -5.46 -23.86 7.57
C VAL A 236 -4.96 -22.45 7.23
N LEU A 237 -5.27 -21.45 8.08
CA LEU A 237 -4.81 -20.08 7.89
C LEU A 237 -3.30 -19.96 8.07
N ALA A 238 -2.75 -20.65 9.06
CA ALA A 238 -1.29 -20.70 9.28
C ALA A 238 -0.57 -21.35 8.10
N LEU A 239 -1.11 -22.46 7.54
CA LEU A 239 -0.57 -23.12 6.35
C LEU A 239 -0.63 -22.21 5.13
N LEU A 240 -1.77 -21.55 4.89
CA LEU A 240 -1.92 -20.58 3.79
C LEU A 240 -0.93 -19.42 3.93
N PHE A 241 -0.75 -18.90 5.15
CA PHE A 241 0.23 -17.87 5.42
C PHE A 241 1.65 -18.34 5.12
N CYS A 242 2.02 -19.56 5.55
CA CYS A 242 3.31 -20.17 5.23
C CYS A 242 3.51 -20.38 3.73
N ILE A 243 2.49 -20.85 3.00
CA ILE A 243 2.55 -21.05 1.55
C ILE A 243 2.74 -19.71 0.84
N ILE A 244 1.97 -18.68 1.20
CA ILE A 244 2.09 -17.34 0.61
C ILE A 244 3.47 -16.76 0.94
N PHE A 245 3.94 -16.92 2.19
CA PHE A 245 5.24 -16.46 2.60
C PHE A 245 6.36 -17.15 1.80
N LEU A 246 6.34 -18.48 1.71
CA LEU A 246 7.33 -19.26 0.95
C LEU A 246 7.27 -18.96 -0.56
N SER A 247 6.09 -18.76 -1.14
CA SER A 247 5.94 -18.38 -2.56
C SER A 247 6.50 -16.99 -2.88
N ASN A 248 6.62 -16.11 -1.89
CA ASN A 248 7.22 -14.78 -2.10
C ASN A 248 8.75 -14.76 -1.85
N PHE A 249 9.31 -15.81 -1.26
CA PHE A 249 10.74 -15.89 -0.91
C PHE A 249 11.49 -17.02 -1.62
N GLY A 250 10.81 -17.86 -2.41
CA GLY A 250 11.39 -18.89 -3.28
C GLY A 250 11.45 -18.43 -4.71
#